data_7a9f96c4b806582982d0eb557eb3f3af
#
_entry.id   7a9f96c4b806582982d0eb557eb3f3af
#
_cell.length_a   1.000
_cell.length_b   1.000
_cell.length_c   1.000
_cell.angle_alpha   90.00
_cell.angle_beta   90.00
_cell.angle_gamma   90.00
#
_symmetry.space_group_name_H-M   'P 1'
#
loop_
_entity.id
_entity.type
_entity.pdbx_description
1 polymer ?
#
loop_
_entity_poly.entity_id
_entity_poly.type
_entity_poly.pdbx_seq_one_letter_code
_entity_poly.pdbx_strand_id
1 'polypeptide(L)'
;DGRFAGYQAALQDSGFAYDPSLVCNVLNNGPALRAVDKLFDERNPDGFFCFNDARAWYVYECAARRGLTVGKDVSIVGVDNHRVFAETLEPQLTTVELPHYEMGYWAACKLISMIERKPVDSSSWPNTTAPMPPLDSPIPAKIHCALIEKGSVRS
;
A
#
# COMPACT_ATOMS: atom_id res chain seq x y z
N ASP A 1 9.95 9.40 -1.66
CA ASP A 1 9.12 8.21 -1.84
C ASP A 1 7.72 8.63 -2.27
N GLY A 2 7.21 8.05 -3.38
CA GLY A 2 5.92 8.43 -3.96
C GLY A 2 4.73 8.15 -3.05
N ARG A 3 4.75 7.08 -2.23
CA ARG A 3 3.68 6.76 -1.26
C ARG A 3 3.57 7.81 -0.18
N PHE A 4 4.69 8.30 0.33
CA PHE A 4 4.72 9.35 1.33
C PHE A 4 4.23 10.70 0.78
N ALA A 5 4.65 11.06 -0.44
CA ALA A 5 4.15 12.25 -1.12
C ALA A 5 2.63 12.18 -1.36
N GLY A 6 2.11 11.00 -1.74
CA GLY A 6 0.67 10.75 -1.88
C GLY A 6 -0.09 10.91 -0.57
N TYR A 7 0.45 10.40 0.54
CA TYR A 7 -0.13 10.61 1.87
C TYR A 7 -0.22 12.09 2.24
N GLN A 8 0.87 12.85 2.04
CA GLN A 8 0.87 14.30 2.31
C GLN A 8 -0.14 15.06 1.43
N ALA A 9 -0.22 14.73 0.15
CA ALA A 9 -1.19 15.31 -0.76
C ALA A 9 -2.64 15.01 -0.32
N ALA A 10 -2.94 13.78 0.05
CA ALA A 10 -4.26 13.38 0.52
C ALA A 10 -4.69 14.12 1.80
N LEU A 11 -3.77 14.33 2.75
CA LEU A 11 -4.04 15.16 3.93
C LEU A 11 -4.39 16.59 3.53
N GLN A 12 -3.60 17.20 2.65
CA GLN A 12 -3.82 18.55 2.17
C GLN A 12 -5.17 18.69 1.48
N ASP A 13 -5.48 17.79 0.55
CA ASP A 13 -6.75 17.78 -0.21
C ASP A 13 -7.97 17.58 0.71
N SER A 14 -7.79 16.87 1.82
CA SER A 14 -8.82 16.64 2.84
C SER A 14 -8.88 17.72 3.93
N GLY A 15 -8.05 18.76 3.85
CA GLY A 15 -8.03 19.86 4.81
C GLY A 15 -7.33 19.55 6.13
N PHE A 16 -6.55 18.47 6.20
CA PHE A 16 -5.77 18.11 7.39
C PHE A 16 -4.35 18.65 7.31
N ALA A 17 -3.85 19.18 8.42
CA ALA A 17 -2.46 19.60 8.52
C ALA A 17 -1.54 18.37 8.64
N TYR A 18 -0.43 18.39 7.91
CA TYR A 18 0.63 17.40 8.09
C TYR A 18 1.34 17.59 9.43
N ASP A 19 1.39 16.53 10.23
CA ASP A 19 2.14 16.48 11.50
C ASP A 19 3.27 15.45 11.42
N PRO A 20 4.54 15.87 11.37
CA PRO A 20 5.68 14.96 11.30
C PRO A 20 5.82 14.05 12.52
N SER A 21 5.23 14.40 13.67
CA SER A 21 5.26 13.55 14.87
C SER A 21 4.36 12.32 14.78
N LEU A 22 3.49 12.26 13.76
CA LEU A 22 2.66 11.09 13.42
C LEU A 22 3.33 10.17 12.40
N VAL A 23 4.58 10.43 12.01
CA VAL A 23 5.28 9.64 10.99
C VAL A 23 6.40 8.82 11.59
N CYS A 24 6.32 7.50 11.43
CA CYS A 24 7.38 6.57 11.75
C CYS A 24 8.20 6.22 10.50
N ASN A 25 9.42 6.70 10.40
CA ASN A 25 10.36 6.32 9.35
C ASN A 25 11.44 5.39 9.92
N VAL A 26 11.17 4.08 9.94
CA VAL A 26 12.05 3.07 10.51
C VAL A 26 12.30 1.94 9.52
N LEU A 27 13.56 1.73 9.18
CA LEU A 27 13.97 0.71 8.21
C LEU A 27 14.02 -0.71 8.80
N ASN A 28 14.40 -0.85 10.07
CA ASN A 28 14.63 -2.14 10.73
C ASN A 28 13.41 -2.62 11.54
N ASN A 29 13.18 -3.93 11.58
CA ASN A 29 12.01 -4.53 12.22
C ASN A 29 11.91 -4.28 13.74
N GLY A 30 12.99 -4.47 14.48
CA GLY A 30 12.97 -4.28 15.94
C GLY A 30 12.66 -2.84 16.38
N PRO A 31 13.32 -1.83 15.84
CA PRO A 31 12.94 -0.44 16.04
C PRO A 31 11.54 -0.08 15.56
N ALA A 32 11.03 -0.73 14.50
CA ALA A 32 9.70 -0.43 13.97
C ALA A 32 8.59 -0.71 14.99
N LEU A 33 8.63 -1.87 15.66
CA LEU A 33 7.65 -2.20 16.71
C LEU A 33 7.66 -1.15 17.84
N ARG A 34 8.84 -0.77 18.32
CA ARG A 34 8.97 0.27 19.37
C ARG A 34 8.49 1.65 18.92
N ALA A 35 8.70 2.00 17.65
CA ALA A 35 8.25 3.27 17.11
C ALA A 35 6.70 3.32 17.01
N VAL A 36 6.06 2.21 16.66
CA VAL A 36 4.59 2.10 16.66
C VAL A 36 4.05 2.14 18.08
N ASP A 37 4.68 1.42 19.03
CA ASP A 37 4.31 1.51 20.46
C ASP A 37 4.36 2.96 20.97
N LYS A 38 5.44 3.67 20.65
CA LYS A 38 5.60 5.08 21.03
C LYS A 38 4.51 5.97 20.43
N LEU A 39 4.13 5.75 19.17
CA LEU A 39 3.02 6.49 18.55
C LEU A 39 1.70 6.30 19.30
N PHE A 40 1.37 5.07 19.66
CA PHE A 40 0.17 4.79 20.46
C PHE A 40 0.22 5.49 21.82
N ASP A 41 1.37 5.43 22.52
CA ASP A 41 1.50 5.97 23.87
C ASP A 41 1.49 7.51 23.91
N GLU A 42 2.10 8.15 22.91
CA GLU A 42 2.28 9.61 22.89
C GLU A 42 1.18 10.36 22.12
N ARG A 43 0.60 9.72 21.08
CA ARG A 43 -0.29 10.39 20.14
C ARG A 43 -1.67 9.73 20.02
N ASN A 44 -1.78 8.47 20.43
CA ASN A 44 -3.01 7.67 20.39
C ASN A 44 -3.79 7.81 19.05
N PRO A 45 -3.16 7.55 17.87
CA PRO A 45 -3.82 7.70 16.58
C PRO A 45 -4.92 6.65 16.42
N ASP A 46 -6.00 7.04 15.77
CA ASP A 46 -7.13 6.17 15.45
C ASP A 46 -7.10 5.59 14.03
N GLY A 47 -6.06 5.93 13.26
CA GLY A 47 -5.83 5.41 11.92
C GLY A 47 -4.35 5.35 11.53
N PHE A 48 -3.98 4.29 10.79
CA PHE A 48 -2.63 4.08 10.28
C PHE A 48 -2.64 3.78 8.79
N PHE A 49 -1.86 4.54 8.03
CA PHE A 49 -1.46 4.19 6.68
C PHE A 49 -0.06 3.59 6.72
N CYS A 50 0.06 2.32 6.38
CA CYS A 50 1.32 1.59 6.45
C CYS A 50 1.99 1.53 5.08
N PHE A 51 3.31 1.70 5.06
CA PHE A 51 4.12 1.63 3.84
C PHE A 51 3.89 0.33 3.05
N ASN A 52 3.71 -0.78 3.76
CA ASN A 52 3.30 -2.07 3.21
C ASN A 52 2.60 -2.95 4.26
N ASP A 53 2.05 -4.09 3.82
CA ASP A 53 1.30 -5.01 4.68
C ASP A 53 2.14 -5.60 5.81
N ALA A 54 3.43 -5.84 5.59
CA ALA A 54 4.33 -6.32 6.64
C ALA A 54 4.52 -5.28 7.76
N ARG A 55 4.38 -3.98 7.46
CA ARG A 55 4.41 -2.91 8.48
C ARG A 55 3.09 -2.81 9.22
N ALA A 56 1.96 -3.08 8.56
CA ALA A 56 0.66 -3.15 9.21
C ALA A 56 0.63 -4.19 10.34
N TRP A 57 1.31 -5.33 10.17
CA TRP A 57 1.41 -6.34 11.21
C TRP A 57 1.90 -5.80 12.57
N TYR A 58 2.87 -4.86 12.58
CA TYR A 58 3.31 -4.23 13.84
C TYR A 58 2.22 -3.41 14.51
N VAL A 59 1.36 -2.77 13.72
CA VAL A 59 0.23 -1.99 14.26
C VAL A 59 -0.79 -2.92 14.88
N TYR A 60 -1.11 -4.06 14.24
CA TYR A 60 -1.98 -5.10 14.82
C TYR A 60 -1.44 -5.62 16.14
N GLU A 61 -0.13 -5.93 16.20
CA GLU A 61 0.53 -6.41 17.41
C GLU A 61 0.44 -5.37 18.55
N CYS A 62 0.72 -4.11 18.26
CA CYS A 62 0.64 -3.03 19.26
C CYS A 62 -0.80 -2.75 19.71
N ALA A 63 -1.77 -2.81 18.79
CA ALA A 63 -3.19 -2.67 19.11
C ALA A 63 -3.68 -3.81 20.00
N ALA A 64 -3.33 -5.06 19.67
CA ALA A 64 -3.70 -6.24 20.47
C ALA A 64 -3.16 -6.17 21.91
N ARG A 65 -1.91 -5.75 22.11
CA ARG A 65 -1.32 -5.55 23.45
C ARG A 65 -2.07 -4.51 24.29
N ARG A 66 -2.76 -3.57 23.65
CA ARG A 66 -3.55 -2.50 24.29
C ARG A 66 -5.03 -2.86 24.44
N GLY A 67 -5.42 -4.06 24.00
CA GLY A 67 -6.83 -4.46 23.99
C GLY A 67 -7.69 -3.68 22.99
N LEU A 68 -7.06 -3.00 22.00
CA LEU A 68 -7.76 -2.30 20.94
C LEU A 68 -8.19 -3.27 19.83
N THR A 69 -9.40 -3.08 19.33
CA THR A 69 -9.97 -3.86 18.23
C THR A 69 -9.72 -3.15 16.91
N VAL A 70 -8.94 -3.78 16.02
CA VAL A 70 -8.74 -3.28 14.66
C VAL A 70 -10.07 -3.29 13.89
N GLY A 71 -10.31 -2.27 13.09
CA GLY A 71 -11.59 -2.08 12.38
C GLY A 71 -12.71 -1.47 13.25
N LYS A 72 -12.47 -1.28 14.55
CA LYS A 72 -13.40 -0.64 15.48
C LYS A 72 -12.76 0.54 16.21
N ASP A 73 -11.71 0.27 16.98
CA ASP A 73 -11.02 1.29 17.79
C ASP A 73 -9.90 1.97 16.99
N VAL A 74 -9.26 1.23 16.08
CA VAL A 74 -8.20 1.72 15.19
C VAL A 74 -8.39 1.19 13.76
N SER A 75 -8.21 2.06 12.77
CA SER A 75 -8.26 1.72 11.34
C SER A 75 -6.85 1.52 10.78
N ILE A 76 -6.66 0.51 9.93
CA ILE A 76 -5.35 0.20 9.36
C ILE A 76 -5.49 -0.06 7.86
N VAL A 77 -4.65 0.62 7.05
CA VAL A 77 -4.53 0.39 5.62
C VAL A 77 -3.09 0.04 5.28
N GLY A 78 -2.90 -1.04 4.53
CA GLY A 78 -1.63 -1.50 4.00
C GLY A 78 -1.44 -1.19 2.52
N VAL A 79 -0.33 -1.69 1.97
CA VAL A 79 -0.02 -1.71 0.53
C VAL A 79 0.66 -3.02 0.22
N ASP A 80 0.43 -3.58 -0.92
CA ASP A 80 0.95 -4.75 -1.63
C ASP A 80 -0.10 -5.85 -1.84
N ASN A 81 -1.14 -5.95 -1.01
CA ASN A 81 -2.09 -7.07 -0.93
C ASN A 81 -1.36 -8.42 -0.82
N HIS A 82 -0.33 -8.47 0.02
CA HIS A 82 0.49 -9.65 0.21
C HIS A 82 -0.28 -10.69 1.05
N ARG A 83 -0.63 -11.84 0.44
CA ARG A 83 -1.52 -12.86 1.03
C ARG A 83 -1.17 -13.26 2.45
N VAL A 84 0.12 -13.45 2.75
CA VAL A 84 0.58 -13.86 4.10
C VAL A 84 0.16 -12.86 5.18
N PHE A 85 0.09 -11.56 4.88
CA PHE A 85 -0.34 -10.53 5.83
C PHE A 85 -1.82 -10.18 5.64
N ALA A 86 -2.20 -9.86 4.41
CA ALA A 86 -3.51 -9.30 4.12
C ALA A 86 -4.69 -10.27 4.39
N GLU A 87 -4.45 -11.60 4.30
CA GLU A 87 -5.48 -12.64 4.48
C GLU A 87 -5.40 -13.35 5.83
N THR A 88 -4.26 -13.28 6.54
CA THR A 88 -4.08 -14.00 7.83
C THR A 88 -4.25 -13.12 9.06
N LEU A 89 -4.19 -11.80 8.90
CA LEU A 89 -4.53 -10.87 9.98
C LEU A 89 -6.03 -10.89 10.26
N GLU A 90 -6.41 -10.73 11.54
CA GLU A 90 -7.82 -10.72 11.95
C GLU A 90 -8.14 -9.43 12.71
N PRO A 91 -9.08 -8.62 12.20
CA PRO A 91 -9.75 -8.76 10.91
C PRO A 91 -8.78 -8.62 9.72
N GLN A 92 -9.17 -9.14 8.53
CA GLN A 92 -8.31 -9.06 7.34
C GLN A 92 -7.98 -7.62 6.98
N LEU A 93 -6.73 -7.41 6.53
CA LEU A 93 -6.18 -6.08 6.25
C LEU A 93 -6.70 -5.47 4.94
N THR A 94 -7.34 -4.31 5.02
CA THR A 94 -7.60 -3.43 3.88
C THR A 94 -6.27 -2.94 3.33
N THR A 95 -6.05 -3.07 2.03
CA THR A 95 -4.74 -2.81 1.43
C THR A 95 -4.86 -2.35 -0.03
N VAL A 96 -3.89 -1.57 -0.49
CA VAL A 96 -3.76 -1.22 -1.91
C VAL A 96 -3.05 -2.36 -2.63
N GLU A 97 -3.71 -2.96 -3.63
CA GLU A 97 -3.11 -4.03 -4.42
C GLU A 97 -2.10 -3.48 -5.43
N LEU A 98 -0.90 -4.07 -5.43
CA LEU A 98 0.07 -3.83 -6.50
C LEU A 98 -0.11 -4.90 -7.57
N PRO A 99 -0.47 -4.54 -8.81
CA PRO A 99 -0.71 -5.50 -9.90
C PRO A 99 0.63 -6.01 -10.46
N HIS A 100 1.32 -6.85 -9.69
CA HIS A 100 2.69 -7.32 -9.98
C HIS A 100 2.78 -8.07 -11.31
N TYR A 101 1.75 -8.88 -11.64
CA TYR A 101 1.70 -9.59 -12.89
C TYR A 101 1.66 -8.63 -14.09
N GLU A 102 0.74 -7.66 -14.05
CA GLU A 102 0.56 -6.64 -15.09
C GLU A 102 1.79 -5.76 -15.23
N MET A 103 2.39 -5.36 -14.10
CA MET A 103 3.62 -4.59 -14.08
C MET A 103 4.77 -5.35 -14.78
N GLY A 104 4.98 -6.61 -14.41
CA GLY A 104 6.02 -7.45 -14.98
C GLY A 104 5.78 -7.74 -16.47
N TYR A 105 4.55 -8.10 -16.84
CA TYR A 105 4.17 -8.37 -18.21
C TYR A 105 4.36 -7.14 -19.10
N TRP A 106 3.84 -5.99 -18.68
CA TRP A 106 3.99 -4.73 -19.43
C TRP A 106 5.45 -4.34 -19.60
N ALA A 107 6.25 -4.42 -18.52
CA ALA A 107 7.67 -4.07 -18.57
C ALA A 107 8.44 -4.96 -19.56
N ALA A 108 8.18 -6.28 -19.57
CA ALA A 108 8.80 -7.21 -20.51
C ALA A 108 8.40 -6.90 -21.96
N CYS A 109 7.11 -6.68 -22.22
CA CYS A 109 6.63 -6.32 -23.57
C CYS A 109 7.22 -4.98 -24.05
N LYS A 110 7.31 -3.98 -23.15
CA LYS A 110 7.93 -2.68 -23.46
C LYS A 110 9.40 -2.85 -23.82
N LEU A 111 10.14 -3.64 -23.04
CA LEU A 111 11.57 -3.92 -23.31
C LEU A 111 11.77 -4.61 -24.67
N ILE A 112 10.98 -5.64 -24.97
CA ILE A 112 11.03 -6.36 -26.26
C ILE A 112 10.76 -5.39 -27.41
N SER A 113 9.71 -4.57 -27.31
CA SER A 113 9.37 -3.56 -28.31
C SER A 113 10.52 -2.58 -28.57
N MET A 114 11.22 -2.16 -27.51
CA MET A 114 12.37 -1.26 -27.63
C MET A 114 13.59 -1.94 -28.30
N ILE A 115 13.86 -3.21 -27.97
CA ILE A 115 14.98 -3.97 -28.53
C ILE A 115 14.73 -4.28 -30.03
N GLU A 116 13.54 -4.78 -30.33
CA GLU A 116 13.19 -5.18 -31.70
C GLU A 116 12.82 -4.01 -32.61
N ARG A 117 12.60 -2.83 -32.02
CA ARG A 117 12.11 -1.63 -32.72
C ARG A 117 10.81 -1.88 -33.50
N LYS A 118 9.96 -2.74 -32.93
CA LYS A 118 8.65 -3.12 -33.49
C LYS A 118 7.58 -2.95 -32.42
N PRO A 119 6.36 -2.53 -32.81
CA PRO A 119 5.25 -2.56 -31.87
C PRO A 119 4.95 -4.02 -31.49
N VAL A 120 4.74 -4.26 -30.21
CA VAL A 120 4.21 -5.55 -29.75
C VAL A 120 2.70 -5.55 -29.99
N ASP A 121 2.19 -6.63 -30.54
CA ASP A 121 0.75 -6.81 -30.74
C ASP A 121 0.06 -6.97 -29.37
N SER A 122 -0.72 -5.99 -28.99
CA SER A 122 -1.49 -5.98 -27.74
C SER A 122 -2.82 -6.74 -27.85
N SER A 123 -3.20 -7.21 -29.05
CA SER A 123 -4.47 -7.95 -29.24
C SER A 123 -4.48 -9.32 -28.55
N SER A 124 -3.32 -9.86 -28.25
CA SER A 124 -3.12 -11.15 -27.56
C SER A 124 -2.84 -10.99 -26.05
N TRP A 125 -2.98 -9.78 -25.50
CA TRP A 125 -2.71 -9.56 -24.08
C TRP A 125 -3.68 -10.34 -23.20
N PRO A 126 -3.19 -10.91 -22.08
CA PRO A 126 -4.05 -11.64 -21.19
C PRO A 126 -5.11 -10.73 -20.56
N ASN A 127 -6.26 -11.30 -20.25
CA ASN A 127 -7.24 -10.62 -19.40
C ASN A 127 -6.63 -10.41 -18.02
N THR A 128 -6.47 -9.15 -17.61
CA THR A 128 -5.84 -8.74 -16.37
C THR A 128 -6.84 -7.98 -15.49
N THR A 129 -6.64 -8.01 -14.19
CA THR A 129 -7.49 -7.30 -13.22
C THR A 129 -7.25 -5.79 -13.25
N ALA A 130 -6.01 -5.38 -13.54
CA ALA A 130 -5.65 -3.98 -13.70
C ALA A 130 -5.40 -3.66 -15.20
N PRO A 131 -5.98 -2.58 -15.74
CA PRO A 131 -5.72 -2.18 -17.12
C PRO A 131 -4.26 -1.76 -17.28
N MET A 132 -3.59 -2.35 -18.29
CA MET A 132 -2.23 -1.98 -18.63
C MET A 132 -2.21 -0.76 -19.56
N PRO A 133 -1.27 0.19 -19.36
CA PRO A 133 -1.14 1.33 -20.25
C PRO A 133 -0.67 0.90 -21.64
N PRO A 134 -1.00 1.63 -22.72
CA PRO A 134 -0.45 1.38 -24.04
C PRO A 134 1.07 1.33 -24.05
N LEU A 135 1.68 0.49 -24.91
CA LEU A 135 3.14 0.33 -24.96
C LEU A 135 3.88 1.56 -25.51
N ASP A 136 3.20 2.45 -26.22
CA ASP A 136 3.74 3.74 -26.67
C ASP A 136 3.68 4.82 -25.57
N SER A 137 3.05 4.52 -24.42
CA SER A 137 3.02 5.46 -23.30
C SER A 137 4.42 5.95 -22.92
N PRO A 138 4.54 7.24 -22.54
CA PRO A 138 5.81 7.79 -22.07
C PRO A 138 6.28 7.09 -20.79
N ILE A 139 7.58 7.07 -20.56
CA ILE A 139 8.17 6.55 -19.33
C ILE A 139 8.38 7.73 -18.35
N PRO A 140 7.99 7.62 -17.06
CA PRO A 140 7.42 6.42 -16.42
C PRO A 140 5.92 6.22 -16.74
N ALA A 141 5.56 5.00 -17.13
CA ALA A 141 4.17 4.60 -17.24
C ALA A 141 3.59 4.25 -15.85
N LYS A 142 2.28 4.48 -15.67
CA LYS A 142 1.58 4.19 -14.40
C LYS A 142 0.50 3.14 -14.62
N ILE A 143 0.39 2.19 -13.70
CA ILE A 143 -0.67 1.19 -13.65
C ILE A 143 -1.55 1.51 -12.44
N HIS A 144 -2.87 1.39 -12.63
CA HIS A 144 -3.83 1.60 -11.55
C HIS A 144 -3.65 0.54 -10.45
N CYS A 145 -3.64 0.99 -9.20
CA CYS A 145 -3.60 0.13 -8.02
C CYS A 145 -4.95 0.24 -7.30
N ALA A 146 -5.67 -0.87 -7.19
CA ALA A 146 -6.99 -0.91 -6.56
C ALA A 146 -6.87 -0.92 -5.02
N LEU A 147 -7.77 -0.26 -4.32
CA LEU A 147 -7.99 -0.47 -2.89
C LEU A 147 -8.85 -1.72 -2.71
N ILE A 148 -8.34 -2.70 -1.96
CA ILE A 148 -9.06 -3.92 -1.59
C ILE A 148 -9.56 -3.74 -0.16
N GLU A 149 -10.83 -3.39 -0.04
CA GLU A 149 -11.48 -3.16 1.25
C GLU A 149 -11.75 -4.49 1.96
N LYS A 150 -11.37 -4.55 3.24
CA LYS A 150 -11.58 -5.68 4.15
C LYS A 150 -11.96 -5.15 5.54
N GLY A 151 -11.79 -5.95 6.59
CA GLY A 151 -12.29 -5.63 7.93
C GLY A 151 -11.45 -4.68 8.77
N SER A 152 -10.29 -4.20 8.32
CA SER A 152 -9.38 -3.40 9.16
C SER A 152 -9.66 -1.91 9.22
N VAL A 153 -10.69 -1.44 8.53
CA VAL A 153 -11.11 -0.03 8.53
C VAL A 153 -12.52 0.06 9.10
N ARG A 154 -12.77 1.06 9.94
CA ARG A 154 -14.11 1.33 10.46
C ARG A 154 -15.08 1.67 9.33
N SER A 155 -16.24 1.06 9.34
CA SER A 155 -17.38 1.39 8.50
C SER A 155 -18.14 2.61 9.00
#